data_fed75eda25487bd72633911b2ceb0ca1
#
_entry.id   fed75eda25487bd72633911b2ceb0ca1
#
_cell.length_a   1.000
_cell.length_b   1.000
_cell.length_c   1.000
_cell.angle_alpha   90.00
_cell.angle_beta   90.00
_cell.angle_gamma   90.00
#
_symmetry.space_group_name_H-M   'P 1'
#
loop_
_entity.id
_entity.type
_entity.pdbx_description
1 polymer ?
#
loop_
_entity_poly.entity_id
_entity_poly.type
_entity_poly.pdbx_seq_one_letter_code
_entity_poly.pdbx_strand_id
1 'polypeptide(L)'
;MRLRHLAMELSKLPPHPQHNVELEQYATEGDFAARWIAEIIEMGDLDVSTRVVDLGAGNGILGIGCHLAGCASTLLVEIDPHCHHEYEGVEWFIGDVQEWAGDNVDLIIMNPPWGAQTPKADRPFLETAFNSSATVVYMLHSKHSTHLIP
;
A
#
# COMPACT_ATOMS: atom_id res chain seq x y z
N MET A 1 -18.10 -6.66 1.55
CA MET A 1 -17.76 -7.52 0.40
C MET A 1 -17.17 -8.82 0.92
N ARG A 2 -17.54 -9.92 0.33
CA ARG A 2 -17.00 -11.21 0.73
C ARG A 2 -15.53 -11.30 0.34
N LEU A 3 -14.72 -11.95 1.18
CA LEU A 3 -13.28 -12.12 0.96
C LEU A 3 -12.97 -12.68 -0.43
N ARG A 4 -13.68 -13.72 -0.84
CA ARG A 4 -13.48 -14.35 -2.14
C ARG A 4 -13.74 -13.38 -3.30
N HIS A 5 -14.79 -12.57 -3.19
CA HIS A 5 -15.12 -11.58 -4.20
C HIS A 5 -14.06 -10.47 -4.26
N LEU A 6 -13.59 -10.02 -3.10
CA LEU A 6 -12.52 -9.04 -3.03
C LEU A 6 -11.26 -9.57 -3.72
N ALA A 7 -10.87 -10.80 -3.43
CA ALA A 7 -9.71 -11.44 -4.05
C ALA A 7 -9.85 -11.50 -5.57
N MET A 8 -11.04 -11.86 -6.07
CA MET A 8 -11.30 -11.92 -7.51
C MET A 8 -11.18 -10.55 -8.16
N GLU A 9 -11.76 -9.52 -7.56
CA GLU A 9 -11.69 -8.16 -8.11
C GLU A 9 -10.25 -7.65 -8.13
N LEU A 10 -9.48 -7.90 -7.08
CA LEU A 10 -8.08 -7.49 -7.01
C LEU A 10 -7.21 -8.22 -8.04
N SER A 11 -7.56 -9.45 -8.35
CA SER A 11 -6.82 -10.24 -9.35
C SER A 11 -7.01 -9.72 -10.78
N LYS A 12 -8.02 -8.87 -11.01
CA LYS A 12 -8.27 -8.26 -12.31
C LYS A 12 -7.45 -6.99 -12.56
N LEU A 13 -6.77 -6.47 -11.54
CA LEU A 13 -6.00 -5.25 -11.70
C LEU A 13 -4.83 -5.46 -12.66
N PRO A 14 -4.41 -4.39 -13.38
CA PRO A 14 -3.25 -4.51 -14.27
C PRO A 14 -2.04 -5.00 -13.51
N PRO A 15 -1.23 -5.89 -14.09
CA PRO A 15 0.02 -6.30 -13.46
C PRO A 15 0.98 -5.13 -13.43
N HIS A 16 2.03 -5.24 -12.60
CA HIS A 16 3.08 -4.24 -12.57
C HIS A 16 3.67 -4.09 -13.97
N PRO A 17 3.72 -2.86 -14.54
CA PRO A 17 4.17 -2.68 -15.93
C PRO A 17 5.61 -3.07 -16.18
N GLN A 18 6.46 -2.95 -15.16
CA GLN A 18 7.85 -3.39 -15.20
C GLN A 18 8.17 -4.09 -13.90
N HIS A 19 8.68 -5.29 -14.02
CA HIS A 19 9.21 -5.99 -12.86
C HIS A 19 10.64 -5.49 -12.61
N ASN A 20 10.75 -4.27 -12.09
CA ASN A 20 12.04 -3.59 -11.93
C ASN A 20 12.68 -3.98 -10.61
N VAL A 21 13.71 -4.82 -10.68
CA VAL A 21 14.42 -5.33 -9.50
C VAL A 21 15.14 -4.19 -8.74
N GLU A 22 15.64 -3.18 -9.46
CA GLU A 22 16.34 -2.06 -8.82
C GLU A 22 15.40 -1.22 -7.95
N LEU A 23 14.12 -1.12 -8.32
CA LEU A 23 13.11 -0.45 -7.53
C LEU A 23 12.42 -1.41 -6.56
N GLU A 24 12.80 -2.68 -6.57
CA GLU A 24 12.19 -3.73 -5.74
C GLU A 24 10.68 -3.79 -5.90
N GLN A 25 10.21 -3.73 -7.14
CA GLN A 25 8.79 -3.78 -7.48
C GLN A 25 8.33 -5.23 -7.54
N TYR A 26 7.53 -5.64 -6.57
CA TYR A 26 6.96 -6.98 -6.50
C TYR A 26 5.45 -6.89 -6.47
N ALA A 27 4.79 -7.74 -7.24
CA ALA A 27 3.33 -7.80 -7.26
C ALA A 27 2.82 -8.51 -6.00
N THR A 28 1.86 -7.89 -5.31
CA THR A 28 1.10 -8.54 -4.25
C THR A 28 -0.05 -9.32 -4.90
N GLU A 29 -0.23 -10.57 -4.50
CA GLU A 29 -1.32 -11.39 -5.04
C GLU A 29 -2.66 -11.00 -4.45
N GLY A 30 -3.73 -11.13 -5.27
CA GLY A 30 -5.08 -10.76 -4.86
C GLY A 30 -5.57 -11.50 -3.63
N ASP A 31 -5.30 -12.80 -3.53
CA ASP A 31 -5.70 -13.60 -2.37
C ASP A 31 -5.03 -13.10 -1.09
N PHE A 32 -3.74 -12.82 -1.16
CA PHE A 32 -2.99 -12.31 -0.01
C PHE A 32 -3.50 -10.92 0.40
N ALA A 33 -3.68 -10.03 -0.56
CA ALA A 33 -4.16 -8.67 -0.29
C ALA A 33 -5.53 -8.70 0.37
N ALA A 34 -6.44 -9.52 -0.16
CA ALA A 34 -7.79 -9.63 0.39
C ALA A 34 -7.78 -10.15 1.82
N ARG A 35 -6.98 -11.17 2.12
CA ARG A 35 -6.87 -11.72 3.47
C ARG A 35 -6.27 -10.71 4.46
N TRP A 36 -5.26 -9.98 4.03
CA TRP A 36 -4.62 -8.98 4.87
C TRP A 36 -5.60 -7.85 5.20
N ILE A 37 -6.33 -7.37 4.19
CA ILE A 37 -7.35 -6.33 4.38
C ILE A 37 -8.45 -6.82 5.32
N ALA A 38 -8.90 -8.07 5.18
CA ALA A 38 -9.89 -8.65 6.08
C ALA A 38 -9.40 -8.68 7.53
N GLU A 39 -8.12 -8.99 7.75
CA GLU A 39 -7.53 -8.95 9.09
C GLU A 39 -7.51 -7.54 9.67
N ILE A 40 -7.18 -6.54 8.85
CA ILE A 40 -7.17 -5.14 9.30
C ILE A 40 -8.58 -4.69 9.69
N ILE A 41 -9.58 -5.09 8.94
CA ILE A 41 -11.00 -4.83 9.28
C ILE A 41 -11.33 -5.47 10.62
N GLU A 42 -10.96 -6.72 10.80
CA GLU A 42 -11.27 -7.46 12.04
C GLU A 42 -10.57 -6.84 13.25
N MET A 43 -9.38 -6.27 13.07
CA MET A 43 -8.68 -5.56 14.13
C MET A 43 -9.32 -4.21 14.48
N GLY A 44 -10.29 -3.76 13.69
CA GLY A 44 -10.97 -2.49 13.92
C GLY A 44 -10.29 -1.27 13.37
N ASP A 45 -9.25 -1.43 12.55
CA ASP A 45 -8.44 -0.32 12.05
C ASP A 45 -8.88 0.15 10.67
N LEU A 46 -9.84 -0.51 10.05
CA LEU A 46 -10.36 -0.15 8.73
C LEU A 46 -11.89 -0.26 8.73
N ASP A 47 -12.55 0.87 8.56
CA ASP A 47 -14.01 0.96 8.45
C ASP A 47 -14.42 2.08 7.51
N VAL A 48 -15.72 2.40 7.47
CA VAL A 48 -16.27 3.40 6.55
C VAL A 48 -15.79 4.84 6.82
N SER A 49 -15.17 5.09 7.96
CA SER A 49 -14.64 6.40 8.32
C SER A 49 -13.14 6.52 8.08
N THR A 50 -12.48 5.44 7.72
CA THR A 50 -11.01 5.40 7.62
C THR A 50 -10.51 6.00 6.31
N ARG A 51 -9.60 6.97 6.42
CA ARG A 51 -8.89 7.53 5.27
C ARG A 51 -7.59 6.75 5.10
N VAL A 52 -7.40 6.15 3.94
CA VAL A 52 -6.32 5.19 3.68
C VAL A 52 -5.31 5.79 2.71
N VAL A 53 -4.03 5.59 2.99
CA VAL A 53 -2.94 5.89 2.05
C VAL A 53 -2.11 4.63 1.86
N ASP A 54 -1.86 4.27 0.61
CA ASP A 54 -1.01 3.16 0.20
C ASP A 54 0.33 3.73 -0.26
N LEU A 55 1.37 3.58 0.56
CA LEU A 55 2.70 4.10 0.24
C LEU A 55 3.50 3.09 -0.57
N GLY A 56 3.95 3.50 -1.74
CA GLY A 56 4.61 2.59 -2.68
C GLY A 56 3.58 1.66 -3.31
N ALA A 57 2.51 2.24 -3.82
CA ALA A 57 1.29 1.51 -4.16
C ALA A 57 1.45 0.48 -5.28
N GLY A 58 2.46 0.63 -6.16
CA GLY A 58 2.57 -0.23 -7.34
C GLY A 58 1.33 -0.11 -8.20
N ASN A 59 0.68 -1.23 -8.50
CA ASN A 59 -0.59 -1.21 -9.23
C ASN A 59 -1.80 -0.81 -8.36
N GLY A 60 -1.56 -0.49 -7.08
CA GLY A 60 -2.60 -0.04 -6.17
C GLY A 60 -3.40 -1.12 -5.48
N ILE A 61 -2.95 -2.37 -5.56
CA ILE A 61 -3.76 -3.50 -5.08
C ILE A 61 -4.18 -3.38 -3.61
N LEU A 62 -3.31 -2.91 -2.73
CA LEU A 62 -3.63 -2.78 -1.31
C LEU A 62 -4.62 -1.64 -1.07
N GLY A 63 -4.33 -0.46 -1.60
CA GLY A 63 -5.21 0.69 -1.44
C GLY A 63 -6.56 0.50 -2.13
N ILE A 64 -6.56 -0.04 -3.34
CA ILE A 64 -7.80 -0.34 -4.06
C ILE A 64 -8.61 -1.38 -3.28
N GLY A 65 -7.94 -2.36 -2.68
CA GLY A 65 -8.62 -3.34 -1.82
C GLY A 65 -9.32 -2.68 -0.64
N CYS A 66 -8.67 -1.72 0.01
CA CYS A 66 -9.29 -0.96 1.09
C CYS A 66 -10.48 -0.14 0.59
N HIS A 67 -10.36 0.45 -0.61
CA HIS A 67 -11.46 1.16 -1.25
C HIS A 67 -12.66 0.25 -1.51
N LEU A 68 -12.43 -0.92 -2.07
CA LEU A 68 -13.49 -1.91 -2.32
C LEU A 68 -14.13 -2.41 -1.03
N ALA A 69 -13.36 -2.45 0.05
CA ALA A 69 -13.88 -2.80 1.37
C ALA A 69 -14.71 -1.68 2.01
N GLY A 70 -14.75 -0.49 1.42
CA GLY A 70 -15.67 0.57 1.81
C GLY A 70 -15.07 1.68 2.68
N CYS A 71 -13.75 1.88 2.68
CA CYS A 71 -13.15 2.96 3.45
C CYS A 71 -13.60 4.35 2.96
N ALA A 72 -13.32 5.39 3.74
CA ALA A 72 -13.79 6.74 3.44
C ALA A 72 -13.10 7.35 2.22
N SER A 73 -11.78 7.17 2.10
CA SER A 73 -10.99 7.68 0.97
C SER A 73 -9.73 6.86 0.80
N THR A 74 -9.18 6.88 -0.41
CA THR A 74 -7.96 6.14 -0.75
C THR A 74 -7.04 7.01 -1.61
N LEU A 75 -5.80 7.15 -1.18
CA LEU A 75 -4.74 7.79 -1.95
C LEU A 75 -3.64 6.76 -2.18
N LEU A 76 -3.21 6.65 -3.43
CA LEU A 76 -2.13 5.74 -3.85
C LEU A 76 -0.90 6.59 -4.17
N VAL A 77 0.17 6.41 -3.40
CA VAL A 77 1.43 7.14 -3.59
C VAL A 77 2.42 6.21 -4.27
N GLU A 78 2.86 6.57 -5.48
CA GLU A 78 3.75 5.73 -6.27
C GLU A 78 4.71 6.58 -7.09
N ILE A 79 5.99 6.21 -7.09
CA ILE A 79 7.01 6.96 -7.81
C ILE A 79 7.05 6.65 -9.31
N ASP A 80 6.66 5.45 -9.70
CA ASP A 80 6.70 5.00 -11.10
C ASP A 80 5.40 5.42 -11.81
N PRO A 81 5.47 6.38 -12.75
CA PRO A 81 4.27 6.82 -13.45
C PRO A 81 3.63 5.74 -14.31
N HIS A 82 4.38 4.69 -14.67
CA HIS A 82 3.85 3.58 -15.47
C HIS A 82 2.90 2.68 -14.66
N CYS A 83 2.91 2.80 -13.33
CA CYS A 83 2.00 2.05 -12.48
C CYS A 83 0.60 2.65 -12.46
N HIS A 84 0.45 3.92 -12.82
CA HIS A 84 -0.84 4.61 -12.79
C HIS A 84 -1.82 3.98 -13.77
N HIS A 85 -3.05 3.75 -13.32
CA HIS A 85 -4.17 3.36 -14.17
C HIS A 85 -5.45 3.98 -13.63
N GLU A 86 -6.43 4.15 -14.50
CA GLU A 86 -7.71 4.71 -14.09
C GLU A 86 -8.46 3.72 -13.19
N TYR A 87 -8.87 4.19 -12.03
CA TYR A 87 -9.73 3.43 -11.13
C TYR A 87 -10.63 4.40 -10.37
N GLU A 88 -11.94 4.24 -10.56
CA GLU A 88 -12.91 5.14 -9.99
C GLU A 88 -12.88 5.11 -8.45
N GLY A 89 -12.87 6.28 -7.84
CA GLY A 89 -12.95 6.42 -6.39
C GLY A 89 -11.61 6.45 -5.67
N VAL A 90 -10.50 6.25 -6.37
CA VAL A 90 -9.17 6.38 -5.77
C VAL A 90 -8.41 7.52 -6.40
N GLU A 91 -7.53 8.13 -5.62
CA GLU A 91 -6.64 9.19 -6.09
C GLU A 91 -5.21 8.66 -6.15
N TRP A 92 -4.43 9.22 -7.08
CA TRP A 92 -3.02 8.90 -7.24
C TRP A 92 -2.17 10.13 -6.96
N PHE A 93 -1.08 9.93 -6.23
CA PHE A 93 0.03 10.87 -6.10
C PHE A 93 1.25 10.20 -6.75
N ILE A 94 1.61 10.66 -7.94
CA ILE A 94 2.78 10.12 -8.64
C ILE A 94 4.00 10.95 -8.26
N GLY A 95 4.85 10.36 -7.44
CA GLY A 95 6.04 11.03 -6.92
C GLY A 95 6.67 10.24 -5.80
N ASP A 96 7.76 10.78 -5.27
CA ASP A 96 8.46 10.17 -4.14
C ASP A 96 7.60 10.27 -2.87
N VAL A 97 7.63 9.22 -2.05
CA VAL A 97 6.86 9.22 -0.79
C VAL A 97 7.25 10.39 0.11
N GLN A 98 8.50 10.85 0.04
CA GLN A 98 8.97 11.99 0.83
C GLN A 98 8.36 13.33 0.40
N GLU A 99 7.80 13.40 -0.80
CA GLU A 99 7.13 14.60 -1.31
C GLU A 99 5.66 14.67 -0.90
N TRP A 100 5.09 13.59 -0.41
CA TRP A 100 3.72 13.58 0.09
C TRP A 100 3.66 14.25 1.47
N ALA A 101 2.63 15.09 1.66
CA ALA A 101 2.51 15.95 2.86
C ALA A 101 2.27 15.19 4.17
N GLY A 102 1.77 13.96 4.10
CA GLY A 102 1.56 13.14 5.30
C GLY A 102 0.33 13.52 6.13
N ASP A 103 -0.61 14.27 5.58
CA ASP A 103 -1.79 14.72 6.30
C ASP A 103 -3.06 14.02 5.84
N ASN A 104 -4.16 14.22 6.58
CA ASN A 104 -5.49 13.70 6.25
C ASN A 104 -5.53 12.19 6.04
N VAL A 105 -4.81 11.44 6.87
CA VAL A 105 -4.75 9.99 6.81
C VAL A 105 -4.97 9.39 8.19
N ASP A 106 -5.67 8.26 8.23
CA ASP A 106 -5.91 7.49 9.46
C ASP A 106 -5.11 6.19 9.44
N LEU A 107 -5.04 5.53 8.29
CA LEU A 107 -4.38 4.25 8.10
C LEU A 107 -3.42 4.32 6.92
N ILE A 108 -2.17 3.97 7.17
CA ILE A 108 -1.22 3.72 6.11
C ILE A 108 -1.05 2.22 5.96
N ILE A 109 -1.16 1.74 4.72
CA ILE A 109 -0.85 0.37 4.35
C ILE A 109 0.28 0.42 3.33
N MET A 110 1.28 -0.42 3.47
CA MET A 110 2.41 -0.40 2.55
C MET A 110 3.12 -1.74 2.42
N ASN A 111 3.62 -1.97 1.22
CA ASN A 111 4.54 -3.05 0.92
C ASN A 111 5.77 -2.41 0.28
N PRO A 112 6.65 -1.78 1.08
CA PRO A 112 7.76 -1.01 0.56
C PRO A 112 8.89 -1.92 0.05
N PRO A 113 9.86 -1.36 -0.69
CA PRO A 113 11.08 -2.12 -1.01
C PRO A 113 11.76 -2.56 0.30
N TRP A 114 12.19 -3.83 0.35
CA TRP A 114 12.60 -4.44 1.61
C TRP A 114 14.08 -4.29 1.92
N GLY A 115 14.84 -3.62 1.06
CA GLY A 115 16.26 -3.48 1.27
C GLY A 115 17.09 -4.70 0.86
N ALA A 116 16.46 -5.67 0.19
CA ALA A 116 17.18 -6.87 -0.29
C ALA A 116 18.14 -6.52 -1.43
N GLN A 117 17.71 -5.61 -2.31
CA GLN A 117 18.51 -5.16 -3.47
C GLN A 117 19.25 -3.86 -3.14
N THR A 118 18.54 -2.91 -2.53
CA THR A 118 19.07 -1.60 -2.15
C THR A 118 19.00 -1.52 -0.62
N PRO A 119 20.15 -1.53 0.09
CA PRO A 119 20.12 -1.46 1.55
C PRO A 119 19.32 -0.26 2.06
N LYS A 120 18.45 -0.52 3.03
CA LYS A 120 17.62 0.50 3.69
C LYS A 120 16.70 1.28 2.75
N ALA A 121 16.30 0.68 1.62
CA ALA A 121 15.39 1.31 0.66
C ALA A 121 14.01 1.58 1.27
N ASP A 122 13.62 0.86 2.32
CA ASP A 122 12.37 1.04 3.04
C ASP A 122 12.37 2.24 4.00
N ARG A 123 13.54 2.80 4.34
CA ARG A 123 13.64 3.90 5.31
C ARG A 123 12.79 5.12 4.97
N PRO A 124 12.82 5.65 3.73
CA PRO A 124 11.97 6.79 3.40
C PRO A 124 10.48 6.51 3.65
N PHE A 125 10.05 5.28 3.40
CA PHE A 125 8.66 4.87 3.64
C PHE A 125 8.34 4.88 5.13
N LEU A 126 9.22 4.33 5.95
CA LEU A 126 9.04 4.29 7.40
C LEU A 126 9.01 5.71 8.00
N GLU A 127 9.95 6.55 7.59
CA GLU A 127 10.02 7.92 8.07
C GLU A 127 8.77 8.72 7.69
N THR A 128 8.34 8.58 6.44
CA THR A 128 7.13 9.25 5.95
C THR A 128 5.91 8.80 6.74
N ALA A 129 5.77 7.49 6.96
CA ALA A 129 4.64 6.95 7.70
C ALA A 129 4.62 7.45 9.15
N PHE A 130 5.76 7.43 9.82
CA PHE A 130 5.84 7.84 11.23
C PHE A 130 5.67 9.33 11.42
N ASN A 131 5.97 10.15 10.41
CA ASN A 131 5.79 11.59 10.47
C ASN A 131 4.40 12.04 9.98
N SER A 132 3.56 11.11 9.54
CA SER A 132 2.23 11.40 9.05
C SER A 132 1.21 11.55 10.17
N SER A 133 -0.02 11.95 9.80
CA SER A 133 -1.14 12.01 10.74
C SER A 133 -1.79 10.64 10.99
N ALA A 134 -1.32 9.58 10.37
CA ALA A 134 -1.89 8.25 10.54
C ALA A 134 -1.77 7.78 11.99
N THR A 135 -2.84 7.17 12.49
CA THR A 135 -2.86 6.56 13.82
C THR A 135 -2.40 5.10 13.78
N VAL A 136 -2.46 4.47 12.62
CA VAL A 136 -2.10 3.07 12.44
C VAL A 136 -1.33 2.91 11.14
N VAL A 137 -0.28 2.11 11.18
CA VAL A 137 0.53 1.76 10.01
C VAL A 137 0.64 0.24 9.93
N TYR A 138 0.21 -0.32 8.81
CA TYR A 138 0.38 -1.73 8.48
C TYR A 138 1.43 -1.85 7.39
N MET A 139 2.45 -2.64 7.65
CA MET A 139 3.57 -2.80 6.71
C MET A 139 3.90 -4.26 6.51
N LEU A 140 4.02 -4.66 5.25
CA LEU A 140 4.59 -5.94 4.90
C LEU A 140 6.10 -5.79 4.83
N HIS A 141 6.84 -6.70 5.47
CA HIS A 141 8.28 -6.60 5.51
C HIS A 141 8.95 -7.96 5.33
N SER A 142 10.15 -7.95 4.73
CA SER A 142 10.93 -9.16 4.57
C SER A 142 11.49 -9.63 5.91
N LYS A 143 11.36 -10.91 6.20
CA LYS A 143 11.95 -11.51 7.40
C LYS A 143 13.47 -11.45 7.42
N HIS A 144 14.11 -11.16 6.28
CA HIS A 144 15.56 -11.06 6.18
C HIS A 144 16.09 -9.63 6.39
N SER A 145 15.22 -8.65 6.60
CA SER A 145 15.62 -7.26 6.81
C SER A 145 15.98 -7.05 8.28
N THR A 146 17.28 -7.04 8.57
CA THR A 146 17.77 -7.01 9.96
C THR A 146 17.93 -5.59 10.51
N HIS A 147 17.96 -4.56 9.67
CA HIS A 147 18.13 -3.18 10.14
C HIS A 147 16.96 -2.65 10.96
N LEU A 148 15.82 -3.35 10.97
CA LEU A 148 14.66 -3.01 11.79
C LEU A 148 14.68 -3.69 13.15
N ILE A 149 15.62 -4.60 13.39
CA ILE A 149 15.74 -5.28 14.67
C ILE A 149 16.43 -4.33 15.64
N PRO A 150 15.84 -4.05 16.80
CA PRO A 150 16.42 -3.15 17.80
C PRO A 150 17.77 -3.63 18.31
#